data_dba8a92f3b94fc1d78671c76787413ad
#
_entry.id   dba8a92f3b94fc1d78671c76787413ad
#
_cell.length_a   1.000
_cell.length_b   1.000
_cell.length_c   1.000
_cell.angle_alpha   90.00
_cell.angle_beta   90.00
_cell.angle_gamma   90.00
#
_symmetry.space_group_name_H-M   'P 1'
#
loop_
_entity.id
_entity.type
_entity.pdbx_description
1 polymer ?
#
loop_
_entity_poly.entity_id
_entity_poly.type
_entity_poly.pdbx_seq_one_letter_code
_entity_poly.pdbx_strand_id
1 'polypeptide(L)'
;AGLVGSYHIIYNPTLLDKCNRAAELSGYNNLNVLSVHALIGAYSAEGGQWADELRQVIAGNVDFAVDYIRNHFNGVSLFRPEGTYMLFIDCANWLAAHGMTLDELLKMGWDVGVVWQDGRPFHGPAHIRMNLALPRSRVEEAFRRLDTYVFNA
;
A
#
# COMPACT_ATOMS: atom_id res chain seq x y z
N ALA A 1 -8.11 4.08 -10.54
CA ALA A 1 -7.22 3.38 -11.46
C ALA A 1 -7.72 3.51 -12.89
N GLY A 2 -6.83 3.46 -13.89
CA GLY A 2 -7.20 3.57 -15.30
C GLY A 2 -7.10 4.97 -15.90
N LEU A 3 -7.04 6.02 -15.08
CA LEU A 3 -6.68 7.36 -15.52
C LEU A 3 -5.16 7.50 -15.44
N VAL A 4 -4.50 7.26 -16.56
CA VAL A 4 -3.04 7.35 -16.63
C VAL A 4 -2.67 8.80 -16.87
N GLY A 5 -2.05 9.42 -15.87
CA GLY A 5 -1.58 10.79 -15.96
C GLY A 5 -0.64 11.11 -14.80
N SER A 6 0.39 11.86 -15.09
CA SER A 6 1.31 12.40 -14.09
C SER A 6 1.81 13.76 -14.52
N TYR A 7 2.33 14.53 -13.58
CA TYR A 7 3.08 15.76 -13.88
C TYR A 7 4.39 15.75 -13.10
N HIS A 8 5.34 16.50 -13.58
CA HIS A 8 6.60 16.69 -12.90
C HIS A 8 6.95 18.18 -12.84
N ILE A 9 7.67 18.55 -11.79
CA ILE A 9 8.16 19.92 -11.59
C ILE A 9 9.69 19.86 -11.62
N ILE A 10 10.29 20.49 -12.61
CA ILE A 10 11.74 20.46 -12.81
C ILE A 10 12.26 21.90 -12.87
N TYR A 11 13.00 22.32 -11.83
CA TYR A 11 13.58 23.67 -11.76
C TYR A 11 14.85 23.85 -12.60
N ASN A 12 15.55 22.75 -12.91
CA ASN A 12 16.76 22.81 -13.74
C ASN A 12 16.36 22.89 -15.22
N PRO A 13 16.66 23.98 -15.96
CA PRO A 13 16.21 24.18 -17.34
C PRO A 13 16.81 23.14 -18.30
N THR A 14 18.05 22.76 -18.10
CA THR A 14 18.71 21.74 -18.94
C THR A 14 18.07 20.36 -18.78
N LEU A 15 17.68 20.00 -17.56
CA LEU A 15 16.98 18.74 -17.28
C LEU A 15 15.55 18.79 -17.84
N LEU A 16 14.85 19.91 -17.67
CA LEU A 16 13.51 20.11 -18.22
C LEU A 16 13.50 19.95 -19.74
N ASP A 17 14.46 20.57 -20.46
CA ASP A 17 14.59 20.43 -21.91
C ASP A 17 14.81 18.97 -22.33
N LYS A 18 15.70 18.25 -21.65
CA LYS A 18 15.93 16.83 -21.92
C LYS A 18 14.69 15.97 -21.68
N CYS A 19 13.93 16.23 -20.59
CA CYS A 19 12.70 15.52 -20.30
C CYS A 19 11.63 15.80 -21.36
N ASN A 20 11.44 17.06 -21.75
CA ASN A 20 10.47 17.45 -22.79
C ASN A 20 10.82 16.77 -24.12
N ARG A 21 12.07 16.80 -24.51
CA ARG A 21 12.53 16.15 -25.74
C ARG A 21 12.33 14.63 -25.72
N ALA A 22 12.58 13.99 -24.59
CA ALA A 22 12.32 12.55 -24.43
C ALA A 22 10.81 12.24 -24.50
N ALA A 23 9.97 13.07 -23.87
CA ALA A 23 8.52 12.96 -23.93
C ALA A 23 7.96 13.12 -25.35
N GLU A 24 8.46 14.10 -26.12
CA GLU A 24 8.10 14.29 -27.53
C GLU A 24 8.47 13.07 -28.38
N LEU A 25 9.69 12.56 -28.24
CA LEU A 25 10.18 11.40 -28.99
C LEU A 25 9.43 10.11 -28.67
N SER A 26 8.98 9.95 -27.41
CA SER A 26 8.24 8.76 -26.96
C SER A 26 6.75 8.85 -27.15
N GLY A 27 6.22 10.03 -27.49
CA GLY A 27 4.78 10.30 -27.55
C GLY A 27 4.06 10.37 -26.20
N TYR A 28 4.81 10.38 -25.09
CA TYR A 28 4.30 10.46 -23.71
C TYR A 28 4.14 11.93 -23.23
N ASN A 29 3.64 12.80 -24.09
CA ASN A 29 3.59 14.25 -23.83
C ASN A 29 2.17 14.80 -23.64
N ASN A 30 1.14 13.96 -23.76
CA ASN A 30 -0.24 14.42 -23.69
C ASN A 30 -1.08 13.55 -22.73
N LEU A 31 -1.77 14.21 -21.82
CA LEU A 31 -2.81 13.59 -21.01
C LEU A 31 -4.10 13.45 -21.85
N ASN A 32 -4.83 12.37 -21.64
CA ASN A 32 -6.19 12.29 -22.17
C ASN A 32 -7.12 13.28 -21.43
N VAL A 33 -8.22 13.66 -22.06
CA VAL A 33 -9.16 14.65 -21.53
C VAL A 33 -9.70 14.28 -20.14
N LEU A 34 -10.01 13.01 -19.92
CA LEU A 34 -10.53 12.53 -18.62
C LEU A 34 -9.48 12.68 -17.52
N SER A 35 -8.21 12.36 -17.82
CA SER A 35 -7.11 12.54 -16.87
C SER A 35 -6.88 14.01 -16.50
N VAL A 36 -7.05 14.93 -17.46
CA VAL A 36 -6.95 16.38 -17.19
C VAL A 36 -8.07 16.84 -16.24
N HIS A 37 -9.32 16.48 -16.52
CA HIS A 37 -10.45 16.83 -15.66
C HIS A 37 -10.36 16.19 -14.28
N ALA A 38 -9.91 14.94 -14.19
CA ALA A 38 -9.66 14.28 -12.92
C ALA A 38 -8.58 14.99 -12.09
N LEU A 39 -7.51 15.46 -12.74
CA LEU A 39 -6.46 16.25 -12.09
C LEU A 39 -6.99 17.57 -11.54
N ILE A 40 -7.76 18.31 -12.35
CA ILE A 40 -8.38 19.57 -11.94
C ILE A 40 -9.31 19.34 -10.73
N GLY A 41 -10.15 18.31 -10.78
CA GLY A 41 -11.05 17.97 -9.68
C GLY A 41 -10.31 17.56 -8.41
N ALA A 42 -9.26 16.74 -8.54
CA ALA A 42 -8.45 16.29 -7.39
C ALA A 42 -7.72 17.44 -6.67
N TYR A 43 -7.35 18.49 -7.40
CA TYR A 43 -6.69 19.68 -6.85
C TYR A 43 -7.65 20.86 -6.56
N SER A 44 -8.95 20.63 -6.61
CA SER A 44 -9.94 21.59 -6.11
C SER A 44 -9.95 21.63 -4.57
N ALA A 45 -10.59 22.65 -4.00
CA ALA A 45 -10.77 22.73 -2.55
C ALA A 45 -11.54 21.52 -2.00
N GLU A 46 -12.56 21.04 -2.70
CA GLU A 46 -13.34 19.85 -2.34
C GLU A 46 -12.50 18.57 -2.43
N GLY A 47 -11.68 18.41 -3.48
CA GLY A 47 -10.75 17.30 -3.61
C GLY A 47 -9.69 17.29 -2.50
N GLY A 48 -9.22 18.47 -2.09
CA GLY A 48 -8.33 18.63 -0.94
C GLY A 48 -8.97 18.20 0.37
N GLN A 49 -10.19 18.63 0.65
CA GLN A 49 -10.94 18.20 1.84
C GLN A 49 -11.15 16.68 1.87
N TRP A 50 -11.58 16.10 0.76
CA TRP A 50 -11.73 14.64 0.65
C TRP A 50 -10.42 13.89 0.95
N ALA A 51 -9.30 14.38 0.43
CA ALA A 51 -7.99 13.79 0.68
C ALA A 51 -7.57 13.89 2.16
N ASP A 52 -7.92 14.97 2.85
CA ASP A 52 -7.66 15.14 4.28
C ASP A 52 -8.50 14.16 5.12
N GLU A 53 -9.76 13.99 4.80
CA GLU A 53 -10.66 13.01 5.44
C GLU A 53 -10.16 11.57 5.21
N LEU A 54 -9.78 11.23 3.98
CA LEU A 54 -9.21 9.93 3.66
C LEU A 54 -7.92 9.64 4.44
N ARG A 55 -7.03 10.64 4.56
CA ARG A 55 -5.79 10.50 5.35
C ARG A 55 -6.06 10.17 6.80
N GLN A 56 -7.09 10.76 7.41
CA GLN A 56 -7.49 10.45 8.78
C GLN A 56 -7.99 9.00 8.93
N VAL A 57 -8.81 8.53 8.00
CA VAL A 57 -9.30 7.14 8.00
C VAL A 57 -8.13 6.16 7.86
N ILE A 58 -7.24 6.41 6.90
CA ILE A 58 -6.07 5.55 6.67
C ILE A 58 -5.14 5.56 7.89
N ALA A 59 -4.86 6.73 8.46
CA ALA A 59 -4.03 6.84 9.67
C ALA A 59 -4.60 6.01 10.82
N GLY A 60 -5.90 6.09 11.07
CA GLY A 60 -6.57 5.28 12.08
C GLY A 60 -6.48 3.77 11.79
N ASN A 61 -6.58 3.35 10.53
CA ASN A 61 -6.38 1.95 10.15
C ASN A 61 -4.94 1.49 10.36
N VAL A 62 -3.96 2.34 10.03
CA VAL A 62 -2.54 2.06 10.28
C VAL A 62 -2.25 1.91 11.76
N ASP A 63 -2.73 2.82 12.59
CA ASP A 63 -2.52 2.76 14.04
C ASP A 63 -3.08 1.47 14.62
N PHE A 64 -4.32 1.14 14.29
CA PHE A 64 -4.92 -0.14 14.69
C PHE A 64 -4.09 -1.34 14.25
N ALA A 65 -3.72 -1.41 12.98
CA ALA A 65 -3.02 -2.56 12.44
C ALA A 65 -1.64 -2.74 13.06
N VAL A 66 -0.90 -1.64 13.27
CA VAL A 66 0.42 -1.65 13.94
C VAL A 66 0.29 -2.13 15.37
N ASP A 67 -0.68 -1.61 16.12
CA ASP A 67 -0.91 -2.00 17.52
C ASP A 67 -1.39 -3.45 17.61
N TYR A 68 -2.25 -3.87 16.69
CA TYR A 68 -2.73 -5.26 16.65
C TYR A 68 -1.59 -6.24 16.40
N ILE A 69 -0.76 -6.00 15.38
CA ILE A 69 0.39 -6.86 15.06
C ILE A 69 1.34 -6.95 16.26
N ARG A 70 1.70 -5.81 16.86
CA ARG A 70 2.63 -5.77 17.99
C ARG A 70 2.14 -6.52 19.21
N ASN A 71 0.84 -6.53 19.44
CA ASN A 71 0.25 -7.10 20.65
C ASN A 71 -0.21 -8.56 20.47
N HIS A 72 -0.46 -9.01 19.23
CA HIS A 72 -1.11 -10.29 18.99
C HIS A 72 -0.30 -11.24 18.08
N PHE A 73 0.57 -10.73 17.18
CA PHE A 73 1.28 -11.59 16.23
C PHE A 73 2.73 -11.81 16.65
N ASN A 74 2.97 -12.86 17.43
CA ASN A 74 4.31 -13.20 17.90
C ASN A 74 5.25 -13.58 16.73
N GLY A 75 6.46 -13.03 16.73
CA GLY A 75 7.44 -13.26 15.65
C GLY A 75 7.18 -12.48 14.37
N VAL A 76 6.20 -11.57 14.35
CA VAL A 76 5.89 -10.67 13.25
C VAL A 76 6.27 -9.25 13.63
N SER A 77 6.88 -8.51 12.72
CA SER A 77 7.29 -7.13 12.95
C SER A 77 7.03 -6.23 11.76
N LEU A 78 6.97 -4.93 12.00
CA LEU A 78 6.87 -3.93 10.95
C LEU A 78 7.36 -2.57 11.44
N PHE A 79 7.83 -1.75 10.51
CA PHE A 79 7.95 -0.32 10.72
C PHE A 79 6.60 0.35 10.47
N ARG A 80 6.18 1.25 11.38
CA ARG A 80 5.00 2.06 11.12
C ARG A 80 5.23 2.92 9.88
N PRO A 81 4.39 2.84 8.84
CA PRO A 81 4.57 3.65 7.66
C PRO A 81 4.32 5.14 7.97
N GLU A 82 5.20 6.01 7.48
CA GLU A 82 5.05 7.47 7.57
C GLU A 82 4.15 8.03 6.47
N GLY A 83 3.90 7.25 5.45
CA GLY A 83 3.00 7.54 4.32
C GLY A 83 2.46 6.25 3.72
N THR A 84 1.59 6.36 2.74
CA THR A 84 0.93 5.23 2.08
C THR A 84 -0.11 4.51 2.95
N TYR A 85 -0.91 3.69 2.31
CA TYR A 85 -1.93 2.82 2.91
C TYR A 85 -1.49 1.35 2.91
N MET A 86 -0.20 1.09 2.68
CA MET A 86 0.34 -0.27 2.61
C MET A 86 1.19 -0.55 3.83
N LEU A 87 0.94 -1.67 4.49
CA LEU A 87 1.89 -2.24 5.44
C LEU A 87 2.90 -3.12 4.71
N PHE A 88 4.13 -3.11 5.19
CA PHE A 88 5.18 -4.03 4.79
C PHE A 88 5.62 -4.81 6.03
N ILE A 89 5.15 -6.05 6.13
CA ILE A 89 5.14 -6.86 7.35
C ILE A 89 6.23 -7.91 7.24
N ASP A 90 7.18 -7.90 8.16
CA ASP A 90 8.24 -8.91 8.26
C ASP A 90 7.76 -10.10 9.07
N CYS A 91 7.72 -11.27 8.43
CA CYS A 91 7.31 -12.53 9.01
C CYS A 91 8.48 -13.51 9.23
N ALA A 92 9.73 -13.08 9.06
CA ALA A 92 10.89 -13.98 9.07
C ALA A 92 10.98 -14.82 10.33
N ASN A 93 10.82 -14.22 11.51
CA ASN A 93 10.92 -14.94 12.77
C ASN A 93 9.73 -15.90 12.99
N TRP A 94 8.53 -15.49 12.56
CA TRP A 94 7.36 -16.35 12.64
C TRP A 94 7.50 -17.58 11.73
N LEU A 95 7.94 -17.38 10.47
CA LEU A 95 8.19 -18.46 9.52
C LEU A 95 9.24 -19.45 10.05
N ALA A 96 10.35 -18.93 10.59
CA ALA A 96 11.40 -19.78 11.16
C ALA A 96 10.91 -20.59 12.36
N ALA A 97 10.11 -19.98 13.24
CA ALA A 97 9.58 -20.66 14.44
C ALA A 97 8.60 -21.79 14.08
N HIS A 98 7.88 -21.69 12.96
CA HIS A 98 6.90 -22.69 12.53
C HIS A 98 7.43 -23.62 11.43
N GLY A 99 8.68 -23.44 10.98
CA GLY A 99 9.26 -24.23 9.89
C GLY A 99 8.52 -24.07 8.55
N MET A 100 7.90 -22.91 8.33
CA MET A 100 7.05 -22.63 7.18
C MET A 100 7.75 -21.73 6.16
N THR A 101 7.30 -21.84 4.93
CA THR A 101 7.68 -20.95 3.81
C THR A 101 6.75 -19.75 3.69
N LEU A 102 7.22 -18.69 3.01
CA LEU A 102 6.36 -17.55 2.72
C LEU A 102 5.17 -17.94 1.82
N ASP A 103 5.34 -18.89 0.91
CA ASP A 103 4.25 -19.34 0.03
C ASP A 103 3.12 -20.02 0.82
N GLU A 104 3.46 -20.82 1.82
CA GLU A 104 2.47 -21.42 2.73
C GLU A 104 1.74 -20.33 3.53
N LEU A 105 2.45 -19.35 4.08
CA LEU A 105 1.83 -18.24 4.79
C LEU A 105 0.92 -17.39 3.89
N LEU A 106 1.34 -17.10 2.66
CA LEU A 106 0.50 -16.40 1.68
C LEU A 106 -0.80 -17.15 1.43
N LYS A 107 -0.69 -18.48 1.26
CA LYS A 107 -1.86 -19.33 1.06
C LYS A 107 -2.78 -19.35 2.28
N MET A 108 -2.26 -19.43 3.50
CA MET A 108 -3.07 -19.39 4.71
C MET A 108 -3.93 -18.14 4.80
N GLY A 109 -3.38 -16.96 4.46
CA GLY A 109 -4.17 -15.72 4.40
C GLY A 109 -5.28 -15.79 3.35
N TRP A 110 -4.99 -16.32 2.16
CA TRP A 110 -6.00 -16.48 1.12
C TRP A 110 -7.11 -17.46 1.51
N ASP A 111 -6.75 -18.55 2.17
CA ASP A 111 -7.71 -19.56 2.64
C ASP A 111 -8.72 -18.98 3.66
N VAL A 112 -8.33 -17.96 4.43
CA VAL A 112 -9.22 -17.25 5.36
C VAL A 112 -9.84 -15.99 4.75
N GLY A 113 -9.68 -15.76 3.45
CA GLY A 113 -10.27 -14.64 2.71
C GLY A 113 -9.53 -13.31 2.89
N VAL A 114 -8.27 -13.33 3.33
CA VAL A 114 -7.40 -12.16 3.40
C VAL A 114 -6.35 -12.24 2.27
N VAL A 115 -6.64 -11.52 1.18
CA VAL A 115 -5.77 -11.51 -0.01
C VAL A 115 -4.69 -10.44 0.17
N TRP A 116 -3.57 -10.84 0.70
CA TRP A 116 -2.35 -10.04 0.81
C TRP A 116 -1.37 -10.32 -0.33
N GLN A 117 -0.34 -9.51 -0.45
CA GLN A 117 0.61 -9.58 -1.55
C GLN A 117 1.97 -10.10 -1.07
N ASP A 118 2.64 -10.82 -1.96
CA ASP A 118 4.03 -11.23 -1.82
C ASP A 118 4.96 -10.02 -1.76
N GLY A 119 5.81 -9.97 -0.75
CA GLY A 119 6.81 -8.92 -0.54
C GLY A 119 8.11 -9.12 -1.33
N ARG A 120 8.37 -10.31 -1.86
CA ARG A 120 9.61 -10.63 -2.59
C ARG A 120 9.89 -9.71 -3.79
N PRO A 121 8.90 -9.33 -4.63
CA PRO A 121 9.09 -8.33 -5.69
C PRO A 121 9.48 -6.94 -5.19
N PHE A 122 9.36 -6.69 -3.89
CA PHE A 122 9.68 -5.43 -3.21
C PHE A 122 10.89 -5.58 -2.26
N HIS A 123 11.78 -6.53 -2.57
CA HIS A 123 13.01 -6.83 -1.80
C HIS A 123 12.79 -7.30 -0.36
N GLY A 124 11.61 -7.85 -0.05
CA GLY A 124 11.29 -8.45 1.26
C GLY A 124 11.15 -9.96 1.17
N PRO A 125 12.22 -10.76 1.33
CA PRO A 125 12.19 -12.21 1.10
C PRO A 125 11.24 -12.97 2.04
N ALA A 126 10.93 -12.40 3.19
CA ALA A 126 9.99 -12.94 4.18
C ALA A 126 8.87 -11.96 4.52
N HIS A 127 8.57 -11.02 3.61
CA HIS A 127 7.61 -9.96 3.87
C HIS A 127 6.30 -10.16 3.12
N ILE A 128 5.25 -9.62 3.71
CA ILE A 128 3.92 -9.52 3.13
C ILE A 128 3.56 -8.03 2.98
N ARG A 129 2.86 -7.68 1.89
CA ARG A 129 2.23 -6.36 1.74
C ARG A 129 0.73 -6.46 1.96
N MET A 130 0.21 -5.59 2.81
CA MET A 130 -1.22 -5.54 3.13
C MET A 130 -1.78 -4.14 2.89
N ASN A 131 -2.87 -4.06 2.14
CA ASN A 131 -3.56 -2.80 1.83
C ASN A 131 -4.57 -2.47 2.94
N LEU A 132 -4.52 -1.26 3.48
CA LEU A 132 -5.41 -0.76 4.53
C LEU A 132 -6.42 0.29 4.04
N ALA A 133 -6.47 0.58 2.73
CA ALA A 133 -7.45 1.50 2.16
C ALA A 133 -8.83 0.87 2.04
N LEU A 134 -9.39 0.48 3.18
CA LEU A 134 -10.67 -0.20 3.34
C LEU A 134 -11.45 0.46 4.50
N PRO A 135 -12.78 0.27 4.57
CA PRO A 135 -13.54 0.61 5.78
C PRO A 135 -12.95 -0.10 7.01
N ARG A 136 -12.91 0.60 8.14
CA ARG A 136 -12.34 0.12 9.40
C ARG A 136 -12.83 -1.28 9.78
N SER A 137 -14.12 -1.53 9.68
CA SER A 137 -14.73 -2.83 10.01
C SER A 137 -14.18 -4.00 9.18
N ARG A 138 -13.77 -3.73 7.94
CA ARG A 138 -13.14 -4.75 7.08
C ARG A 138 -11.70 -5.02 7.48
N VAL A 139 -10.97 -4.00 7.90
CA VAL A 139 -9.62 -4.16 8.45
C VAL A 139 -9.68 -4.97 9.74
N GLU A 140 -10.55 -4.63 10.67
CA GLU A 140 -10.74 -5.37 11.93
C GLU A 140 -11.09 -6.84 11.70
N GLU A 141 -12.02 -7.12 10.79
CA GLU A 141 -12.38 -8.49 10.46
C GLU A 141 -11.23 -9.28 9.82
N ALA A 142 -10.43 -8.65 8.94
CA ALA A 142 -9.26 -9.29 8.37
C ALA A 142 -8.25 -9.66 9.46
N PHE A 143 -7.95 -8.74 10.38
CA PHE A 143 -7.03 -8.98 11.48
C PHE A 143 -7.54 -10.06 12.44
N ARG A 144 -8.83 -10.07 12.76
CA ARG A 144 -9.44 -11.13 13.58
C ARG A 144 -9.29 -12.52 12.93
N ARG A 145 -9.46 -12.63 11.61
CA ARG A 145 -9.28 -13.90 10.89
C ARG A 145 -7.82 -14.34 10.90
N LEU A 146 -6.89 -13.42 10.63
CA LEU A 146 -5.45 -13.71 10.66
C LEU A 146 -5.00 -14.14 12.05
N ASP A 147 -5.52 -13.50 13.09
CA ASP A 147 -5.24 -13.85 14.48
C ASP A 147 -5.72 -15.27 14.81
N THR A 148 -6.98 -15.55 14.53
CA THR A 148 -7.63 -16.81 14.91
C THR A 148 -7.12 -18.03 14.11
N TYR A 149 -6.81 -17.85 12.83
CA TYR A 149 -6.62 -18.97 11.91
C TYR A 149 -5.24 -19.02 11.25
N VAL A 150 -4.38 -18.04 11.49
CA VAL A 150 -3.05 -17.99 10.86
C VAL A 150 -1.96 -17.84 11.91
N PHE A 151 -1.95 -16.75 12.67
CA PHE A 151 -0.82 -16.43 13.56
C PHE A 151 -0.91 -17.08 14.95
N ASN A 152 -2.09 -17.41 15.43
CA ASN A 152 -2.32 -18.05 16.73
C ASN A 152 -3.18 -19.33 16.61
N ALA A 153 -3.15 -19.98 15.44
CA ALA A 153 -3.84 -21.23 15.16
C ALA A 153 -3.16 -22.44 15.82
#